data_887d9f8264e25ee797150e534ac9c356
#
_entry.id   887d9f8264e25ee797150e534ac9c356
#
_cell.length_a   1.000
_cell.length_b   1.000
_cell.length_c   1.000
_cell.angle_alpha   90.00
_cell.angle_beta   90.00
_cell.angle_gamma   90.00
#
_symmetry.space_group_name_H-M   'P 1'
#
loop_
_entity.id
_entity.type
_entity.pdbx_description
1 polymer ?
#
loop_
_entity_poly.entity_id
_entity_poly.type
_entity_poly.pdbx_seq_one_letter_code
_entity_poly.pdbx_strand_id
1 'polypeptide(L)'
;MPSVNAFSVNISERFWPVDNTDISRMFPGYDLGETTQRNADGLFRAVQGYDYGIQLCSFYLLGDFQPHVRVTETGQITKESLELADAFGFPYVVAKKPSSFDTTTLNYNWQMWGTHAFSVFVRDMGSLSTRNVDEVEDCILRFLDDRGVVKFTLPGGFRSTRLDEAGLADVRCERAGGFILRDVEPGERVRAGQTLGQVLDTGDAHVKEMLTAPADGRVFFCHVAPLINQYTIAFKIAPETSWSHSQ
;
A
#
# COMPACT_ATOMS: atom_id res chain seq x y z
N MET A 1 8.43 -12.47 -10.73
CA MET A 1 8.81 -11.66 -11.91
C MET A 1 9.34 -10.33 -11.41
N PRO A 2 10.64 -10.04 -11.56
CA PRO A 2 11.26 -8.87 -10.94
C PRO A 2 10.93 -7.54 -11.63
N SER A 3 10.68 -7.54 -12.93
CA SER A 3 10.30 -6.34 -13.68
C SER A 3 9.24 -6.67 -14.71
N VAL A 4 8.03 -6.22 -14.46
CA VAL A 4 6.88 -6.48 -15.32
C VAL A 4 6.79 -5.48 -16.47
N ASN A 5 7.17 -4.23 -16.21
CA ASN A 5 7.16 -3.16 -17.19
C ASN A 5 8.57 -2.57 -17.35
N ALA A 6 9.46 -3.33 -17.99
CA ALA A 6 10.87 -2.95 -18.16
C ALA A 6 11.05 -1.61 -18.88
N PHE A 7 10.15 -1.24 -19.79
CA PHE A 7 10.21 0.04 -20.49
C PHE A 7 9.98 1.23 -19.59
N SER A 8 8.92 1.19 -18.79
CA SER A 8 8.64 2.27 -17.82
C SER A 8 9.74 2.37 -16.76
N VAL A 9 10.30 1.23 -16.33
CA VAL A 9 11.46 1.20 -15.42
C VAL A 9 12.67 1.91 -16.04
N ASN A 10 12.98 1.64 -17.32
CA ASN A 10 14.14 2.23 -18.00
C ASN A 10 14.05 3.76 -18.14
N ILE A 11 12.86 4.30 -18.26
CA ILE A 11 12.63 5.75 -18.39
C ILE A 11 12.18 6.41 -17.09
N SER A 12 12.06 5.63 -15.99
CA SER A 12 11.58 6.07 -14.69
C SER A 12 10.18 6.72 -14.72
N GLU A 13 9.32 6.22 -15.62
CA GLU A 13 7.97 6.73 -15.80
C GLU A 13 6.93 5.68 -15.38
N ARG A 14 5.84 6.14 -14.77
CA ARG A 14 4.74 5.27 -14.37
C ARG A 14 3.88 4.82 -15.55
N PHE A 15 3.64 5.74 -16.46
CA PHE A 15 2.78 5.53 -17.62
C PHE A 15 3.61 5.03 -18.81
N TRP A 16 3.02 4.13 -19.59
CA TRP A 16 3.64 3.68 -20.83
C TRP A 16 3.73 4.85 -21.82
N PRO A 17 4.91 5.20 -22.33
CA PRO A 17 5.10 6.44 -23.11
C PRO A 17 4.39 6.45 -24.47
N VAL A 18 3.99 5.28 -24.99
CA VAL A 18 3.35 5.18 -26.31
C VAL A 18 1.84 5.42 -26.23
N ASP A 19 1.15 4.86 -25.21
CA ASP A 19 -0.29 4.98 -25.07
C ASP A 19 -0.71 5.73 -23.78
N ASN A 20 0.27 6.26 -23.04
CA ASN A 20 0.10 7.00 -21.78
C ASN A 20 -0.79 6.28 -20.76
N THR A 21 -0.64 4.96 -20.68
CA THR A 21 -1.50 4.09 -19.87
C THR A 21 -0.73 3.46 -18.71
N ASP A 22 -1.37 3.40 -17.54
CA ASP A 22 -0.85 2.70 -16.35
C ASP A 22 -1.25 1.22 -16.39
N ILE A 23 -0.29 0.32 -16.56
CA ILE A 23 -0.53 -1.13 -16.59
C ILE A 23 -1.22 -1.64 -15.32
N SER A 24 -1.00 -0.98 -14.16
CA SER A 24 -1.63 -1.36 -12.90
C SER A 24 -3.16 -1.25 -12.90
N ARG A 25 -3.72 -0.62 -13.94
CA ARG A 25 -5.15 -0.39 -14.15
C ARG A 25 -5.72 -1.08 -15.38
N MET A 26 -4.98 -2.04 -15.95
CA MET A 26 -5.36 -2.69 -17.21
C MET A 26 -5.68 -4.18 -17.07
N PHE A 27 -5.68 -4.73 -15.85
CA PHE A 27 -5.99 -6.14 -15.64
C PHE A 27 -7.49 -6.45 -15.71
N PRO A 28 -7.87 -7.63 -16.25
CA PRO A 28 -7.01 -8.75 -16.65
C PRO A 28 -6.28 -8.56 -17.99
N GLY A 29 -6.49 -7.46 -18.68
CA GLY A 29 -5.91 -7.18 -19.97
C GLY A 29 -6.85 -7.53 -21.14
N TYR A 30 -6.37 -7.29 -22.36
CA TYR A 30 -7.08 -7.62 -23.60
C TYR A 30 -6.06 -7.81 -24.74
N ASP A 31 -6.04 -9.00 -25.36
CA ASP A 31 -5.03 -9.40 -26.34
C ASP A 31 -5.14 -8.69 -27.70
N LEU A 32 -6.32 -8.13 -28.02
CA LEU A 32 -6.57 -7.32 -29.22
C LEU A 32 -6.55 -5.81 -28.93
N GLY A 33 -6.18 -5.41 -27.70
CA GLY A 33 -6.15 -4.01 -27.27
C GLY A 33 -4.85 -3.29 -27.62
N GLU A 34 -4.69 -2.11 -27.03
CA GLU A 34 -3.47 -1.32 -27.13
C GLU A 34 -2.29 -2.01 -26.42
N THR A 35 -1.08 -1.50 -26.63
CA THR A 35 0.16 -2.15 -26.14
C THR A 35 0.11 -2.48 -24.65
N THR A 36 -0.32 -1.55 -23.81
CA THR A 36 -0.39 -1.78 -22.35
C THR A 36 -1.45 -2.81 -21.98
N GLN A 37 -2.61 -2.85 -22.66
CA GLN A 37 -3.64 -3.87 -22.43
C GLN A 37 -3.16 -5.27 -22.82
N ARG A 38 -2.44 -5.40 -23.92
CA ARG A 38 -1.84 -6.66 -24.39
C ARG A 38 -0.75 -7.14 -23.43
N ASN A 39 0.07 -6.23 -22.91
CA ASN A 39 1.08 -6.56 -21.91
C ASN A 39 0.42 -7.04 -20.60
N ALA A 40 -0.66 -6.39 -20.17
CA ALA A 40 -1.43 -6.80 -18.99
C ALA A 40 -2.05 -8.21 -19.18
N ASP A 41 -2.63 -8.50 -20.35
CA ASP A 41 -3.16 -9.81 -20.69
C ASP A 41 -2.08 -10.90 -20.66
N GLY A 42 -0.95 -10.66 -21.32
CA GLY A 42 0.17 -11.60 -21.32
C GLY A 42 0.72 -11.89 -19.93
N LEU A 43 0.87 -10.83 -19.10
CA LEU A 43 1.26 -10.99 -17.71
C LEU A 43 0.23 -11.78 -16.92
N PHE A 44 -1.05 -11.42 -17.02
CA PHE A 44 -2.11 -12.06 -16.27
C PHE A 44 -2.20 -13.55 -16.57
N ARG A 45 -2.13 -13.94 -17.84
CA ARG A 45 -2.06 -15.36 -18.26
C ARG A 45 -0.85 -16.09 -17.68
N ALA A 46 0.29 -15.41 -17.58
CA ALA A 46 1.53 -16.01 -17.04
C ALA A 46 1.48 -16.24 -15.52
N VAL A 47 0.64 -15.49 -14.79
CA VAL A 47 0.54 -15.57 -13.32
C VAL A 47 -0.78 -16.17 -12.81
N GLN A 48 -1.63 -16.67 -13.70
CA GLN A 48 -2.83 -17.40 -13.34
C GLN A 48 -2.52 -18.83 -12.87
N GLY A 49 -3.42 -19.40 -12.06
CA GLY A 49 -3.38 -20.81 -11.66
C GLY A 49 -2.41 -21.12 -10.53
N TYR A 50 -1.87 -20.10 -9.86
CA TYR A 50 -1.09 -20.26 -8.63
C TYR A 50 -2.00 -20.10 -7.41
N ASP A 51 -1.70 -20.83 -6.33
CA ASP A 51 -2.45 -20.75 -5.07
C ASP A 51 -2.29 -19.38 -4.41
N TYR A 52 -1.09 -18.80 -4.49
CA TYR A 52 -0.72 -17.52 -3.85
C TYR A 52 -0.13 -16.53 -4.83
N GLY A 53 -0.58 -15.28 -4.72
CA GLY A 53 -0.05 -14.14 -5.46
C GLY A 53 0.44 -13.04 -4.51
N ILE A 54 1.73 -12.72 -4.58
CA ILE A 54 2.33 -11.65 -3.76
C ILE A 54 2.74 -10.51 -4.69
N GLN A 55 2.13 -9.36 -4.52
CA GLN A 55 2.44 -8.15 -5.28
C GLN A 55 3.12 -7.14 -4.36
N LEU A 56 4.36 -6.78 -4.68
CA LEU A 56 5.05 -5.66 -4.04
C LEU A 56 4.47 -4.37 -4.62
N CYS A 57 3.92 -3.54 -3.77
CA CYS A 57 3.18 -2.35 -4.17
C CYS A 57 3.88 -1.09 -3.71
N SER A 58 3.92 -0.09 -4.62
CA SER A 58 4.14 1.30 -4.27
C SER A 58 2.81 2.06 -4.25
N PHE A 59 2.76 3.12 -3.46
CA PHE A 59 1.60 4.01 -3.48
C PHE A 59 1.77 5.05 -4.59
N TYR A 60 0.68 5.50 -5.19
CA TYR A 60 0.74 6.53 -6.26
C TYR A 60 1.11 7.92 -5.74
N LEU A 61 0.91 8.19 -4.44
CA LEU A 61 1.41 9.37 -3.74
C LEU A 61 2.69 8.99 -3.02
N LEU A 62 3.69 9.86 -3.07
CA LEU A 62 4.90 9.72 -2.28
C LEU A 62 4.54 9.74 -0.79
N GLY A 63 4.82 8.65 -0.11
CA GLY A 63 4.44 8.49 1.28
C GLY A 63 5.25 7.42 2.00
N ASP A 64 5.34 7.60 3.30
CA ASP A 64 5.92 6.64 4.22
C ASP A 64 4.79 5.94 4.99
N PHE A 65 4.80 4.61 4.98
CA PHE A 65 3.77 3.77 5.57
C PHE A 65 4.30 2.93 6.72
N GLN A 66 3.42 2.58 7.64
CA GLN A 66 3.67 1.39 8.43
C GLN A 66 3.66 0.16 7.51
N PRO A 67 4.66 -0.75 7.64
CA PRO A 67 4.66 -1.99 6.87
C PRO A 67 3.36 -2.78 7.09
N HIS A 68 2.74 -3.22 6.01
CA HIS A 68 1.47 -3.95 6.07
C HIS A 68 1.23 -4.82 4.85
N VAL A 69 0.38 -5.83 5.04
CA VAL A 69 -0.21 -6.60 3.95
C VAL A 69 -1.65 -6.14 3.77
N ARG A 70 -2.04 -5.84 2.54
CA ARG A 70 -3.42 -5.50 2.21
C ARG A 70 -4.08 -6.65 1.44
N VAL A 71 -5.29 -6.99 1.86
CA VAL A 71 -6.17 -7.96 1.21
C VAL A 71 -7.41 -7.23 0.70
N THR A 72 -7.72 -7.38 -0.58
CA THR A 72 -8.95 -6.84 -1.17
C THR A 72 -10.10 -7.80 -0.91
N GLU A 73 -11.22 -7.31 -0.39
CA GLU A 73 -12.38 -8.13 -0.03
C GLU A 73 -13.26 -8.41 -1.25
N THR A 74 -12.96 -9.47 -2.01
CA THR A 74 -13.75 -9.88 -3.19
C THR A 74 -14.90 -10.84 -2.88
N GLY A 75 -15.01 -11.30 -1.64
CA GLY A 75 -16.10 -12.11 -1.11
C GLY A 75 -15.85 -13.62 -1.07
N GLN A 76 -15.25 -14.24 -2.08
CA GLN A 76 -15.14 -15.71 -2.13
C GLN A 76 -14.05 -16.29 -1.22
N ILE A 77 -12.85 -15.72 -1.23
CA ILE A 77 -11.68 -16.24 -0.49
C ILE A 77 -11.14 -15.26 0.56
N THR A 78 -11.89 -14.18 0.83
CA THR A 78 -11.41 -13.07 1.67
C THR A 78 -11.06 -13.50 3.07
N LYS A 79 -11.90 -14.29 3.74
CA LYS A 79 -11.66 -14.70 5.13
C LYS A 79 -10.36 -15.48 5.24
N GLU A 80 -10.18 -16.48 4.39
CA GLU A 80 -8.98 -17.31 4.36
C GLU A 80 -7.74 -16.48 3.99
N SER A 81 -7.85 -15.57 3.00
CA SER A 81 -6.76 -14.68 2.65
C SER A 81 -6.33 -13.76 3.80
N LEU A 82 -7.29 -13.27 4.61
CA LEU A 82 -6.97 -12.47 5.80
C LEU A 82 -6.26 -13.28 6.88
N GLU A 83 -6.64 -14.56 7.07
CA GLU A 83 -5.98 -15.47 7.99
C GLU A 83 -4.55 -15.77 7.51
N LEU A 84 -4.38 -16.04 6.23
CA LEU A 84 -3.08 -16.30 5.61
C LEU A 84 -2.14 -15.06 5.66
N ALA A 85 -2.70 -13.86 5.60
CA ALA A 85 -1.91 -12.62 5.62
C ALA A 85 -1.14 -12.41 6.94
N ASP A 86 -1.58 -13.00 8.05
CA ASP A 86 -0.86 -12.94 9.34
C ASP A 86 0.52 -13.60 9.27
N ALA A 87 0.70 -14.60 8.38
CA ALA A 87 1.96 -15.31 8.20
C ALA A 87 3.12 -14.44 7.65
N PHE A 88 2.82 -13.30 7.04
CA PHE A 88 3.86 -12.36 6.62
C PHE A 88 4.59 -11.71 7.82
N GLY A 89 3.98 -11.70 9.01
CA GLY A 89 4.58 -11.17 10.23
C GLY A 89 4.75 -9.65 10.25
N PHE A 90 3.96 -8.91 9.48
CA PHE A 90 3.92 -7.44 9.56
C PHE A 90 3.03 -6.96 10.71
N PRO A 91 3.26 -5.71 11.20
CA PRO A 91 2.44 -5.16 12.28
C PRO A 91 0.96 -5.00 11.93
N TYR A 92 0.63 -4.87 10.65
CA TYR A 92 -0.75 -4.68 10.21
C TYR A 92 -1.14 -5.58 9.04
N VAL A 93 -2.38 -6.07 9.08
CA VAL A 93 -3.12 -6.63 7.96
C VAL A 93 -4.32 -5.72 7.69
N VAL A 94 -4.40 -5.16 6.49
CA VAL A 94 -5.43 -4.20 6.10
C VAL A 94 -6.43 -4.85 5.17
N ALA A 95 -7.69 -4.93 5.61
CA ALA A 95 -8.80 -5.32 4.77
C ALA A 95 -9.29 -4.10 3.96
N LYS A 96 -9.48 -4.28 2.66
CA LYS A 96 -9.96 -3.23 1.77
C LYS A 96 -11.18 -3.68 0.99
N LYS A 97 -12.30 -2.98 1.16
CA LYS A 97 -13.47 -3.15 0.27
C LYS A 97 -13.13 -2.61 -1.13
N PRO A 98 -13.36 -3.37 -2.19
CA PRO A 98 -13.05 -2.93 -3.54
C PRO A 98 -13.96 -1.77 -3.95
N SER A 99 -13.36 -0.77 -4.58
CA SER A 99 -14.06 0.27 -5.33
C SER A 99 -14.15 -0.11 -6.81
N SER A 100 -14.88 0.66 -7.61
CA SER A 100 -14.92 0.47 -9.07
C SER A 100 -13.53 0.57 -9.72
N PHE A 101 -12.63 1.33 -9.13
CA PHE A 101 -11.24 1.46 -9.61
C PHE A 101 -10.36 0.24 -9.32
N ASP A 102 -10.74 -0.60 -8.37
CA ASP A 102 -9.95 -1.78 -8.01
C ASP A 102 -10.20 -2.95 -8.97
N THR A 103 -11.32 -2.97 -9.69
CA THR A 103 -11.72 -4.06 -10.61
C THR A 103 -10.73 -4.29 -11.76
N THR A 104 -9.90 -3.30 -12.05
CA THR A 104 -8.87 -3.35 -13.10
C THR A 104 -7.46 -3.57 -12.54
N THR A 105 -7.32 -3.88 -11.25
CA THR A 105 -6.02 -4.18 -10.64
C THR A 105 -5.66 -5.66 -10.74
N LEU A 106 -4.37 -5.99 -10.76
CA LEU A 106 -3.89 -7.37 -10.74
C LEU A 106 -4.42 -8.14 -9.54
N ASN A 107 -4.31 -7.56 -8.34
CA ASN A 107 -4.71 -8.21 -7.10
C ASN A 107 -6.20 -8.59 -7.09
N TYR A 108 -7.08 -7.68 -7.51
CA TYR A 108 -8.52 -7.95 -7.62
C TYR A 108 -8.80 -9.11 -8.59
N ASN A 109 -8.20 -9.07 -9.78
CA ASN A 109 -8.41 -10.09 -10.79
C ASN A 109 -7.83 -11.45 -10.35
N TRP A 110 -6.66 -11.50 -9.69
CA TRP A 110 -6.14 -12.74 -9.13
C TRP A 110 -7.14 -13.41 -8.18
N GLN A 111 -7.73 -12.64 -7.27
CA GLN A 111 -8.71 -13.17 -6.33
C GLN A 111 -9.99 -13.64 -7.04
N MET A 112 -10.46 -12.91 -8.06
CA MET A 112 -11.62 -13.32 -8.85
C MET A 112 -11.39 -14.64 -9.60
N TRP A 113 -10.15 -15.00 -9.89
CA TRP A 113 -9.75 -16.29 -10.48
C TRP A 113 -9.23 -17.32 -9.46
N GLY A 114 -9.47 -17.08 -8.16
CA GLY A 114 -9.24 -18.08 -7.12
C GLY A 114 -7.84 -18.08 -6.50
N THR A 115 -6.95 -17.13 -6.82
CA THR A 115 -5.64 -16.97 -6.19
C THR A 115 -5.75 -16.15 -4.91
N HIS A 116 -5.18 -16.62 -3.80
CA HIS A 116 -5.02 -15.80 -2.59
C HIS A 116 -4.00 -14.69 -2.86
N ALA A 117 -4.47 -13.47 -3.08
CA ALA A 117 -3.61 -12.36 -3.52
C ALA A 117 -3.36 -11.33 -2.41
N PHE A 118 -2.09 -11.01 -2.23
CA PHE A 118 -1.60 -10.11 -1.19
C PHE A 118 -0.87 -8.92 -1.79
N SER A 119 -1.22 -7.70 -1.37
CA SER A 119 -0.47 -6.49 -1.69
C SER A 119 0.41 -6.13 -0.50
N VAL A 120 1.72 -6.19 -0.68
CA VAL A 120 2.72 -5.90 0.35
C VAL A 120 3.20 -4.47 0.20
N PHE A 121 3.09 -3.70 1.27
CA PHE A 121 3.56 -2.32 1.37
C PHE A 121 4.62 -2.22 2.46
N VAL A 122 5.75 -1.62 2.14
CA VAL A 122 6.79 -1.30 3.10
C VAL A 122 7.13 0.18 3.02
N ARG A 123 7.26 0.84 4.15
CA ARG A 123 7.78 2.19 4.37
C ARG A 123 7.82 3.13 3.15
N ASP A 124 8.82 3.98 3.10
CA ASP A 124 9.07 4.87 1.97
C ASP A 124 9.41 4.07 0.71
N MET A 125 8.51 4.14 -0.26
CA MET A 125 8.66 3.51 -1.57
C MET A 125 9.35 4.43 -2.58
N GLY A 126 9.68 5.65 -2.20
CA GLY A 126 10.43 6.62 -3.03
C GLY A 126 11.93 6.36 -3.02
N SER A 127 12.44 5.57 -2.09
CA SER A 127 13.85 5.21 -1.99
C SER A 127 14.04 3.71 -1.77
N LEU A 128 15.05 3.15 -2.44
CA LEU A 128 15.47 1.78 -2.22
C LEU A 128 16.51 1.75 -1.10
N SER A 129 16.14 1.22 0.07
CA SER A 129 17.05 1.03 1.20
C SER A 129 17.25 -0.46 1.49
N THR A 130 18.42 -0.85 1.96
CA THR A 130 18.71 -2.22 2.40
C THR A 130 17.67 -2.69 3.40
N ARG A 131 17.29 -1.85 4.35
CA ARG A 131 16.27 -2.16 5.36
C ARG A 131 14.93 -2.54 4.74
N ASN A 132 14.47 -1.79 3.72
CA ASN A 132 13.19 -2.08 3.07
C ASN A 132 13.27 -3.40 2.28
N VAL A 133 14.42 -3.68 1.68
CA VAL A 133 14.66 -4.96 0.96
C VAL A 133 14.64 -6.12 1.94
N ASP A 134 15.37 -6.03 3.05
CA ASP A 134 15.42 -7.06 4.09
C ASP A 134 14.03 -7.31 4.71
N GLU A 135 13.25 -6.25 4.99
CA GLU A 135 11.88 -6.37 5.50
C GLU A 135 10.97 -7.12 4.51
N VAL A 136 11.09 -6.86 3.21
CA VAL A 136 10.34 -7.56 2.15
C VAL A 136 10.76 -9.02 2.04
N GLU A 137 12.07 -9.28 1.99
CA GLU A 137 12.60 -10.65 1.91
C GLU A 137 12.13 -11.48 3.10
N ASP A 138 12.31 -10.99 4.30
CA ASP A 138 11.91 -11.64 5.53
C ASP A 138 10.42 -11.96 5.57
N CYS A 139 9.56 -11.04 5.16
CA CYS A 139 8.11 -11.27 5.17
C CYS A 139 7.69 -12.34 4.16
N ILE A 140 8.28 -12.34 2.97
CA ILE A 140 8.02 -13.36 1.94
C ILE A 140 8.51 -14.72 2.42
N LEU A 141 9.71 -14.80 2.98
CA LEU A 141 10.28 -16.05 3.49
C LEU A 141 9.45 -16.62 4.66
N ARG A 142 8.94 -15.77 5.58
CA ARG A 142 8.03 -16.21 6.65
C ARG A 142 6.75 -16.81 6.08
N PHE A 143 6.15 -16.13 5.11
CA PHE A 143 4.93 -16.64 4.45
C PHE A 143 5.19 -17.98 3.77
N LEU A 144 6.29 -18.13 3.04
CA LEU A 144 6.63 -19.36 2.32
C LEU A 144 6.97 -20.52 3.29
N ASP A 145 7.64 -20.23 4.42
CA ASP A 145 7.91 -21.21 5.47
C ASP A 145 6.61 -21.68 6.15
N ASP A 146 5.72 -20.75 6.49
CA ASP A 146 4.41 -21.06 7.05
C ASP A 146 3.55 -21.92 6.11
N ARG A 147 3.67 -21.72 4.81
CA ARG A 147 3.00 -22.54 3.77
C ARG A 147 3.73 -23.84 3.46
N GLY A 148 4.87 -24.12 4.07
CA GLY A 148 5.67 -25.31 3.84
C GLY A 148 6.35 -25.37 2.47
N VAL A 149 6.45 -24.27 1.76
CA VAL A 149 7.12 -24.17 0.45
C VAL A 149 8.63 -24.19 0.60
N VAL A 150 9.14 -23.51 1.61
CA VAL A 150 10.55 -23.50 2.00
C VAL A 150 10.65 -23.77 3.50
N LYS A 151 11.85 -24.16 3.97
CA LYS A 151 12.13 -24.25 5.40
C LYS A 151 13.18 -23.22 5.74
N PHE A 152 12.80 -22.25 6.56
CA PHE A 152 13.67 -21.14 6.94
C PHE A 152 13.58 -20.89 8.44
N THR A 153 14.66 -20.44 9.06
CA THR A 153 14.67 -20.04 10.47
C THR A 153 14.82 -18.52 10.53
N LEU A 154 13.70 -17.82 10.65
CA LEU A 154 13.67 -16.38 10.83
C LEU A 154 13.22 -16.02 12.24
N PRO A 155 13.63 -14.85 12.76
CA PRO A 155 13.01 -14.30 13.96
C PRO A 155 11.50 -14.21 13.80
N GLY A 156 10.74 -14.43 14.88
CA GLY A 156 9.28 -14.29 14.86
C GLY A 156 8.88 -12.89 14.36
N GLY A 157 7.86 -12.84 13.49
CA GLY A 157 7.26 -11.59 13.05
C GLY A 157 6.35 -10.97 14.12
N PHE A 158 5.73 -9.87 13.76
CA PHE A 158 4.71 -9.24 14.60
C PHE A 158 3.43 -10.10 14.61
N ARG A 159 2.71 -10.08 15.73
CA ARG A 159 1.31 -10.44 15.73
C ARG A 159 0.54 -9.28 15.08
N SER A 160 -0.05 -9.54 13.92
CA SER A 160 -0.68 -8.49 13.13
C SER A 160 -1.92 -7.91 13.82
N THR A 161 -2.06 -6.60 13.73
CA THR A 161 -3.32 -5.91 14.04
C THR A 161 -4.13 -5.81 12.76
N ARG A 162 -5.38 -6.29 12.79
CA ARG A 162 -6.27 -6.19 11.62
C ARG A 162 -6.96 -4.84 11.61
N LEU A 163 -6.91 -4.18 10.47
CA LEU A 163 -7.54 -2.89 10.21
C LEU A 163 -8.46 -3.00 8.99
N ASP A 164 -9.62 -2.36 9.04
CA ASP A 164 -10.39 -2.01 7.85
C ASP A 164 -9.81 -0.70 7.28
N GLU A 165 -9.51 -0.63 5.98
CA GLU A 165 -8.99 0.60 5.35
C GLU A 165 -9.95 1.79 5.56
N ALA A 166 -11.26 1.53 5.56
CA ALA A 166 -12.28 2.55 5.83
C ALA A 166 -12.27 3.07 7.28
N GLY A 167 -11.66 2.33 8.21
CA GLY A 167 -11.48 2.74 9.60
C GLY A 167 -10.26 3.64 9.83
N LEU A 168 -9.40 3.82 8.83
CA LEU A 168 -8.30 4.77 8.91
C LEU A 168 -8.82 6.19 8.80
N ALA A 169 -8.40 7.06 9.72
CA ALA A 169 -8.80 8.47 9.70
C ALA A 169 -7.82 9.28 8.84
N ASP A 170 -8.34 9.87 7.75
CA ASP A 170 -7.57 10.73 6.86
C ASP A 170 -7.44 12.14 7.44
N VAL A 171 -6.22 12.67 7.41
CA VAL A 171 -5.93 14.10 7.64
C VAL A 171 -5.49 14.70 6.32
N ARG A 172 -6.27 15.63 5.80
CA ARG A 172 -6.05 16.24 4.48
C ARG A 172 -5.61 17.70 4.62
N CYS A 173 -4.88 18.18 3.62
CA CYS A 173 -4.68 19.60 3.43
C CYS A 173 -6.00 20.21 2.91
N GLU A 174 -6.76 20.91 3.76
CA GLU A 174 -8.06 21.49 3.39
C GLU A 174 -7.91 22.85 2.69
N ARG A 175 -6.83 23.54 2.96
CA ARG A 175 -6.54 24.87 2.37
C ARG A 175 -5.71 24.75 1.10
N ALA A 176 -5.42 25.86 0.47
CA ALA A 176 -4.51 25.90 -0.67
C ALA A 176 -3.16 25.29 -0.30
N GLY A 177 -2.62 24.43 -1.17
CA GLY A 177 -1.37 23.71 -0.93
C GLY A 177 -0.16 24.61 -0.63
N GLY A 178 0.91 24.01 -0.18
CA GLY A 178 2.14 24.67 0.22
C GLY A 178 3.24 23.68 0.57
N PHE A 179 4.28 24.16 1.29
CA PHE A 179 5.28 23.27 1.89
C PHE A 179 4.67 22.57 3.10
N ILE A 180 4.86 21.25 3.20
CA ILE A 180 4.47 20.49 4.38
C ILE A 180 5.67 20.22 5.27
N LEU A 181 5.56 20.58 6.56
CA LEU A 181 6.50 20.15 7.61
C LEU A 181 5.80 19.13 8.49
N ARG A 182 6.45 17.99 8.69
CA ARG A 182 5.95 16.89 9.53
C ARG A 182 6.60 16.97 10.90
N ASP A 183 5.80 16.74 11.94
CA ASP A 183 6.26 16.66 13.34
C ASP A 183 6.17 15.23 13.88
N VAL A 184 5.71 14.27 13.06
CA VAL A 184 5.52 12.87 13.44
C VAL A 184 5.98 11.92 12.33
N GLU A 185 6.29 10.69 12.74
CA GLU A 185 6.69 9.59 11.86
C GLU A 185 5.70 8.43 11.91
N PRO A 186 5.62 7.59 10.85
CA PRO A 186 4.78 6.39 10.88
C PRO A 186 5.10 5.46 12.05
N GLY A 187 4.07 5.04 12.78
CA GLY A 187 4.18 4.20 13.99
C GLY A 187 4.13 4.97 15.30
N GLU A 188 4.30 6.28 15.30
CA GLU A 188 4.16 7.07 16.49
C GLU A 188 2.73 7.07 17.01
N ARG A 189 2.60 7.05 18.33
CA ARG A 189 1.32 7.17 19.01
C ARG A 189 0.95 8.64 19.14
N VAL A 190 -0.27 8.98 18.76
CA VAL A 190 -0.79 10.35 18.79
C VAL A 190 -2.11 10.41 19.55
N ARG A 191 -2.43 11.59 20.10
CA ARG A 191 -3.70 11.88 20.78
C ARG A 191 -4.57 12.77 19.90
N ALA A 192 -5.86 12.66 20.06
CA ALA A 192 -6.83 13.57 19.42
C ALA A 192 -6.43 15.05 19.68
N GLY A 193 -6.41 15.85 18.63
CA GLY A 193 -6.00 17.26 18.68
C GLY A 193 -4.48 17.50 18.68
N GLN A 194 -3.65 16.46 18.78
CA GLN A 194 -2.19 16.61 18.68
C GLN A 194 -1.80 17.12 17.29
N THR A 195 -0.89 18.08 17.21
CA THR A 195 -0.30 18.55 15.96
C THR A 195 0.54 17.43 15.33
N LEU A 196 0.29 17.17 14.04
CA LEU A 196 1.02 16.20 13.22
C LEU A 196 1.99 16.88 12.27
N GLY A 197 1.75 18.14 11.99
CA GLY A 197 2.53 18.96 11.08
C GLY A 197 1.81 20.21 10.68
N GLN A 198 2.40 20.96 9.76
CA GLN A 198 1.88 22.24 9.30
C GLN A 198 2.11 22.45 7.81
N VAL A 199 1.23 23.20 7.16
CA VAL A 199 1.38 23.62 5.77
C VAL A 199 1.76 25.10 5.75
N LEU A 200 2.87 25.41 5.09
CA LEU A 200 3.42 26.74 4.97
C LEU A 200 3.14 27.34 3.58
N ASP A 201 2.97 28.63 3.53
CA ASP A 201 2.91 29.36 2.25
C ASP A 201 4.26 29.27 1.52
N THR A 202 4.20 29.14 0.19
CA THR A 202 5.40 29.02 -0.65
C THR A 202 6.12 30.33 -0.89
N GLY A 203 5.47 31.49 -0.62
CA GLY A 203 6.03 32.80 -0.86
C GLY A 203 6.71 33.44 0.35
N ASP A 204 6.10 33.31 1.53
CA ASP A 204 6.59 33.97 2.75
C ASP A 204 6.73 33.02 3.97
N ALA A 205 6.45 31.73 3.77
CA ALA A 205 6.56 30.67 4.78
C ALA A 205 5.65 30.86 6.02
N HIS A 206 4.61 31.73 5.96
CA HIS A 206 3.66 31.77 7.06
C HIS A 206 2.85 30.46 7.15
N VAL A 207 2.41 30.11 8.34
CA VAL A 207 1.59 28.90 8.56
C VAL A 207 0.19 29.12 7.99
N LYS A 208 -0.16 28.36 6.95
CA LYS A 208 -1.50 28.38 6.32
C LYS A 208 -2.47 27.48 7.04
N GLU A 209 -1.98 26.32 7.51
CA GLU A 209 -2.81 25.28 8.11
C GLU A 209 -2.02 24.45 9.13
N MET A 210 -2.65 24.16 10.27
CA MET A 210 -2.16 23.18 11.23
C MET A 210 -2.90 21.87 11.02
N LEU A 211 -2.15 20.78 10.84
CA LEU A 211 -2.68 19.45 10.63
C LEU A 211 -2.69 18.71 11.97
N THR A 212 -3.86 18.28 12.43
CA THR A 212 -4.03 17.68 13.76
C THR A 212 -4.63 16.27 13.68
N ALA A 213 -4.32 15.43 14.65
CA ALA A 213 -4.86 14.08 14.75
C ALA A 213 -6.37 14.14 15.09
N PRO A 214 -7.24 13.46 14.31
CA PRO A 214 -8.68 13.46 14.56
C PRO A 214 -9.10 12.55 15.72
N ALA A 215 -8.24 11.60 16.13
CA ALA A 215 -8.49 10.61 17.17
C ALA A 215 -7.18 10.14 17.81
N ASP A 216 -7.31 9.50 18.98
CA ASP A 216 -6.20 8.74 19.57
C ASP A 216 -5.88 7.53 18.69
N GLY A 217 -4.59 7.28 18.41
CA GLY A 217 -4.20 6.19 17.53
C GLY A 217 -2.70 6.16 17.23
N ARG A 218 -2.37 5.50 16.12
CA ARG A 218 -1.01 5.49 15.57
C ARG A 218 -0.98 6.08 14.18
N VAL A 219 0.08 6.80 13.89
CA VAL A 219 0.36 7.31 12.54
C VAL A 219 0.60 6.11 11.62
N PHE A 220 -0.28 5.92 10.65
CA PHE A 220 -0.20 4.83 9.69
C PHE A 220 0.50 5.25 8.39
N PHE A 221 0.32 6.49 7.99
CA PHE A 221 0.87 7.06 6.76
C PHE A 221 1.25 8.53 6.97
N CYS A 222 2.38 8.93 6.39
CA CYS A 222 2.81 10.32 6.24
C CYS A 222 3.11 10.64 4.78
N HIS A 223 2.63 11.78 4.30
CA HIS A 223 3.06 12.35 3.03
C HIS A 223 4.53 12.77 3.11
N VAL A 224 5.37 12.42 2.12
CA VAL A 224 6.83 12.68 2.16
C VAL A 224 7.30 13.72 1.14
N ALA A 225 6.52 14.03 0.10
CA ALA A 225 6.90 15.09 -0.82
C ALA A 225 6.91 16.44 -0.09
N PRO A 226 7.86 17.34 -0.38
CA PRO A 226 7.96 18.63 0.30
C PRO A 226 6.77 19.56 0.01
N LEU A 227 6.08 19.33 -1.11
CA LEU A 227 4.88 20.08 -1.51
C LEU A 227 3.64 19.21 -1.37
N ILE A 228 2.57 19.83 -0.85
CA ILE A 228 1.26 19.20 -0.76
C ILE A 228 0.21 20.09 -1.45
N ASN A 229 -0.69 19.45 -2.21
CA ASN A 229 -1.82 20.15 -2.85
C ASN A 229 -3.06 20.11 -1.94
N GLN A 230 -3.98 21.03 -2.20
CA GLN A 230 -5.29 20.99 -1.56
C GLN A 230 -5.97 19.63 -1.75
N TYR A 231 -6.64 19.13 -0.72
CA TYR A 231 -7.32 17.83 -0.61
C TYR A 231 -6.40 16.60 -0.67
N THR A 232 -5.09 16.79 -0.76
CA THR A 232 -4.15 15.66 -0.64
C THR A 232 -4.12 15.14 0.79
N ILE A 233 -4.05 13.82 0.95
CA ILE A 233 -3.88 13.18 2.26
C ILE A 233 -2.47 13.47 2.77
N ALA A 234 -2.37 14.19 3.87
CA ALA A 234 -1.12 14.47 4.57
C ALA A 234 -0.74 13.32 5.53
N PHE A 235 -1.73 12.83 6.29
CA PHE A 235 -1.54 11.71 7.22
C PHE A 235 -2.74 10.77 7.19
N LYS A 236 -2.50 9.50 7.57
CA LYS A 236 -3.56 8.57 7.98
C LYS A 236 -3.26 8.11 9.40
N ILE A 237 -4.29 8.13 10.23
CA ILE A 237 -4.22 7.63 11.60
C ILE A 237 -4.99 6.32 11.68
N ALA A 238 -4.40 5.30 12.30
CA ALA A 238 -5.08 4.08 12.70
C ALA A 238 -5.64 4.29 14.13
N PRO A 239 -6.94 4.57 14.30
CA PRO A 239 -7.51 4.80 15.62
C PRO A 239 -7.45 3.55 16.50
N GLU A 240 -7.18 3.69 17.79
CA GLU A 240 -7.11 2.54 18.72
C GLU A 240 -8.41 1.75 18.78
N THR A 241 -9.55 2.39 18.55
CA THR A 241 -10.87 1.77 18.50
C THR A 241 -11.10 0.88 17.28
N SER A 242 -10.27 1.00 16.25
CA SER A 242 -10.37 0.21 15.01
C SER A 242 -9.55 -1.10 15.04
N TRP A 243 -8.86 -1.40 16.16
CA TRP A 243 -7.97 -2.55 16.25
C TRP A 243 -8.73 -3.82 16.65
N SER A 244 -8.75 -4.82 15.76
CA SER A 244 -9.10 -6.18 16.11
C SER A 244 -7.84 -7.04 16.06
N HIS A 245 -7.51 -7.70 17.17
CA HIS A 245 -6.44 -8.69 17.14
C HIS A 245 -6.99 -10.00 16.56
N SER A 246 -6.21 -10.67 15.71
CA SER A 246 -6.49 -12.05 15.35
C SER A 246 -6.46 -12.91 16.63
N GLN A 247 -7.60 -13.55 16.94
CA GLN A 247 -7.72 -14.49 18.06
C GLN A 247 -7.09 -15.84 17.71
#